data_cedb28f860e1f526ece8bdf0800267bb
#
_entry.id   cedb28f860e1f526ece8bdf0800267bb
#
_cell.length_a   1.000
_cell.length_b   1.000
_cell.length_c   1.000
_cell.angle_alpha   90.00
_cell.angle_beta   90.00
_cell.angle_gamma   90.00
#
_symmetry.space_group_name_H-M   'P 1'
#
loop_
_entity.id
_entity.type
_entity.pdbx_description
1 polymer ?
#
loop_
_entity_poly.entity_id
_entity_poly.type
_entity_poly.pdbx_seq_one_letter_code
_entity_poly.pdbx_strand_id
1 'polypeptide(L)'
;GGVDAEGYWLYDIGVDGSVVIHDEYTTVGSGFMMAYGVLDTLYNKKNMKIQDAVTLAVKAINAAIQRDTASGEGIDVVTITKEGVKKVITQQLETRLTV
;
A
#
# COMPACT_ATOMS: atom_id res chain seq x y z
N GLY A 1 -1.86 2.99 -9.28
CA GLY A 1 -0.60 2.55 -9.85
C GLY A 1 -0.76 1.86 -11.18
N GLY A 2 0.31 1.73 -11.92
CA GLY A 2 0.28 1.06 -13.20
C GLY A 2 1.66 0.82 -13.80
N VAL A 3 1.68 0.09 -14.90
CA VAL A 3 2.90 -0.20 -15.64
C VAL A 3 2.62 -0.04 -17.13
N ASP A 4 3.58 0.53 -17.85
CA ASP A 4 3.54 0.64 -19.31
C ASP A 4 4.91 0.32 -19.89
N ALA A 5 5.11 0.60 -21.20
CA ALA A 5 6.37 0.33 -21.86
C ALA A 5 7.55 1.12 -21.30
N GLU A 6 7.28 2.24 -20.63
CA GLU A 6 8.30 3.12 -20.07
C GLU A 6 8.64 2.81 -18.61
N GLY A 7 7.81 2.01 -17.92
CA GLY A 7 8.08 1.63 -16.54
C GLY A 7 6.85 1.61 -15.65
N TYR A 8 7.10 1.79 -14.36
CA TYR A 8 6.05 1.78 -13.34
C TYR A 8 5.71 3.19 -12.90
N TRP A 9 4.43 3.41 -12.62
CA TRP A 9 3.91 4.72 -12.27
C TRP A 9 3.04 4.63 -11.02
N LEU A 10 3.20 5.58 -10.13
CA LEU A 10 2.39 5.72 -8.93
C LEU A 10 1.91 7.16 -8.82
N TYR A 11 0.59 7.34 -8.83
CA TYR A 11 -0.04 8.65 -8.79
C TYR A 11 -0.93 8.79 -7.56
N ASP A 12 -0.96 9.99 -7.03
CA ASP A 12 -1.93 10.42 -6.02
C ASP A 12 -2.83 11.45 -6.69
N ILE A 13 -4.12 11.19 -6.74
CA ILE A 13 -5.09 12.04 -7.44
C ILE A 13 -5.95 12.73 -6.39
N GLY A 14 -5.85 14.06 -6.35
CA GLY A 14 -6.60 14.86 -5.40
C GLY A 14 -8.05 15.11 -5.85
N VAL A 15 -8.89 15.47 -4.89
CA VAL A 15 -10.30 15.77 -5.15
C VAL A 15 -10.49 17.00 -6.02
N ASP A 16 -9.50 17.87 -6.09
CA ASP A 16 -9.49 19.07 -6.93
C ASP A 16 -8.96 18.79 -8.34
N GLY A 17 -8.66 17.53 -8.67
CA GLY A 17 -8.09 17.15 -9.96
C GLY A 17 -6.58 17.21 -10.02
N SER A 18 -5.90 17.58 -8.93
CA SER A 18 -4.44 17.57 -8.91
C SER A 18 -3.90 16.15 -8.98
N VAL A 19 -2.73 16.00 -9.59
CA VAL A 19 -2.05 14.71 -9.72
C VAL A 19 -0.61 14.87 -9.26
N VAL A 20 -0.18 14.01 -8.35
CA VAL A 20 1.20 13.99 -7.86
C VAL A 20 1.80 12.63 -8.20
N ILE A 21 3.00 12.64 -8.76
CA ILE A 21 3.74 11.42 -9.10
C ILE A 21 4.65 11.08 -7.93
N HIS A 22 4.61 9.83 -7.49
CA HIS A 22 5.47 9.34 -6.42
C HIS A 22 6.45 8.31 -6.96
N ASP A 23 7.69 8.38 -6.49
CA ASP A 23 8.75 7.48 -6.95
C ASP A 23 8.86 6.20 -6.13
N GLU A 24 8.40 6.20 -4.91
CA GLU A 24 8.61 5.09 -4.00
C GLU A 24 7.31 4.52 -3.43
N TYR A 25 6.59 5.33 -2.66
CA TYR A 25 5.33 4.89 -2.06
C TYR A 25 4.48 6.11 -1.71
N THR A 26 3.20 5.85 -1.51
CA THR A 26 2.27 6.87 -1.01
C THR A 26 1.19 6.19 -0.20
N THR A 27 0.51 6.94 0.64
CA THR A 27 -0.67 6.48 1.37
C THR A 27 -1.76 7.55 1.31
N VAL A 28 -3.01 7.11 1.36
CA VAL A 28 -4.16 7.99 1.34
C VAL A 28 -5.25 7.38 2.23
N GLY A 29 -6.11 8.21 2.77
CA GLY A 29 -7.18 7.79 3.66
C GLY A 29 -6.97 8.30 5.07
N SER A 30 -7.94 8.03 5.96
CA SER A 30 -7.91 8.56 7.33
C SER A 30 -6.74 8.04 8.16
N GLY A 31 -6.28 6.82 7.88
CA GLY A 31 -5.14 6.21 8.57
C GLY A 31 -3.78 6.45 7.94
N PHE A 32 -3.66 7.43 7.03
CA PHE A 32 -2.45 7.61 6.24
C PHE A 32 -1.18 7.84 7.06
N MET A 33 -1.29 8.53 8.19
CA MET A 33 -0.13 8.82 9.04
C MET A 33 0.47 7.55 9.64
N MET A 34 -0.37 6.60 10.04
CA MET A 34 0.10 5.32 10.57
C MET A 34 0.77 4.48 9.49
N ALA A 35 0.19 4.45 8.29
CA ALA A 35 0.77 3.73 7.17
C ALA A 35 2.11 4.33 6.75
N TYR A 36 2.22 5.66 6.69
CA TYR A 36 3.50 6.32 6.40
C TYR A 36 4.55 5.98 7.44
N GLY A 37 4.19 5.93 8.72
CA GLY A 37 5.14 5.58 9.76
C GLY A 37 5.79 4.23 9.54
N VAL A 38 5.01 3.24 9.15
CA VAL A 38 5.52 1.90 8.84
C VAL A 38 6.39 1.93 7.59
N LEU A 39 5.91 2.57 6.53
CA LEU A 39 6.65 2.64 5.27
C LEU A 39 7.98 3.37 5.43
N ASP A 40 7.97 4.51 6.12
CA ASP A 40 9.19 5.29 6.35
C ASP A 40 10.24 4.50 7.14
N THR A 41 9.80 3.63 8.03
CA THR A 41 10.69 2.86 8.89
C THR A 41 11.25 1.62 8.18
N LEU A 42 10.42 0.93 7.40
CA LEU A 42 10.75 -0.42 6.91
C LEU A 42 11.01 -0.49 5.40
N TYR A 43 10.68 0.56 4.63
CA TYR A 43 10.89 0.53 3.20
C TYR A 43 12.38 0.52 2.86
N ASN A 44 12.77 -0.42 1.99
CA ASN A 44 14.15 -0.52 1.53
C ASN A 44 14.18 -0.64 0.02
N LYS A 45 14.43 0.47 -0.66
CA LYS A 45 14.41 0.55 -2.12
C LYS A 45 15.35 -0.44 -2.80
N LYS A 46 16.49 -0.74 -2.18
CA LYS A 46 17.55 -1.53 -2.84
C LYS A 46 17.36 -3.03 -2.71
N ASN A 47 16.67 -3.50 -1.68
CA ASN A 47 16.66 -4.91 -1.32
C ASN A 47 15.27 -5.51 -1.17
N MET A 48 14.25 -4.90 -1.79
CA MET A 48 12.89 -5.40 -1.68
C MET A 48 12.48 -6.21 -2.90
N LYS A 49 12.07 -7.43 -2.66
CA LYS A 49 11.38 -8.26 -3.65
C LYS A 49 9.88 -8.00 -3.56
N ILE A 50 9.12 -8.53 -4.53
CA ILE A 50 7.67 -8.39 -4.53
C ILE A 50 7.06 -8.91 -3.24
N GLN A 51 7.51 -10.05 -2.74
CA GLN A 51 7.00 -10.61 -1.48
C GLN A 51 7.28 -9.69 -0.30
N ASP A 52 8.44 -9.06 -0.26
CA ASP A 52 8.78 -8.11 0.80
C ASP A 52 7.86 -6.89 0.74
N ALA A 53 7.58 -6.39 -0.46
CA ALA A 53 6.69 -5.26 -0.66
C ALA A 53 5.25 -5.60 -0.24
N VAL A 54 4.76 -6.80 -0.56
CA VAL A 54 3.43 -7.26 -0.13
C VAL A 54 3.37 -7.31 1.39
N THR A 55 4.37 -7.88 2.03
CA THR A 55 4.43 -7.97 3.49
C THR A 55 4.44 -6.57 4.12
N LEU A 56 5.22 -5.66 3.56
CA LEU A 56 5.29 -4.30 4.04
C LEU A 56 3.95 -3.57 3.88
N ALA A 57 3.29 -3.74 2.75
CA ALA A 57 1.98 -3.13 2.50
C ALA A 57 0.95 -3.63 3.53
N VAL A 58 0.94 -4.93 3.82
CA VAL A 58 0.05 -5.50 4.83
C VAL A 58 0.33 -4.90 6.21
N LYS A 59 1.60 -4.79 6.58
CA LYS A 59 1.97 -4.20 7.86
C LYS A 59 1.51 -2.74 7.96
N ALA A 60 1.69 -1.97 6.91
CA ALA A 60 1.29 -0.57 6.89
C ALA A 60 -0.22 -0.41 7.04
N ILE A 61 -0.99 -1.18 6.28
CA ILE A 61 -2.45 -1.13 6.34
C ILE A 61 -2.96 -1.65 7.70
N ASN A 62 -2.38 -2.71 8.20
CA ASN A 62 -2.76 -3.26 9.49
C ASN A 62 -2.53 -2.24 10.63
N ALA A 63 -1.42 -1.51 10.58
CA ALA A 63 -1.15 -0.46 11.55
C ALA A 63 -2.22 0.64 11.48
N ALA A 64 -2.62 1.04 10.28
CA ALA A 64 -3.68 2.02 10.09
C ALA A 64 -5.02 1.52 10.64
N ILE A 65 -5.39 0.27 10.35
CA ILE A 65 -6.65 -0.32 10.82
C ILE A 65 -6.69 -0.35 12.34
N GLN A 66 -5.57 -0.69 12.98
CA GLN A 66 -5.55 -0.82 14.44
C GLN A 66 -5.61 0.50 15.17
N ARG A 67 -5.16 1.58 14.55
CA ARG A 67 -5.09 2.88 15.18
C ARG A 67 -6.18 3.84 14.77
N ASP A 68 -6.82 3.59 13.65
CA ASP A 68 -7.82 4.48 13.09
C ASP A 68 -9.17 3.75 13.00
N THR A 69 -10.12 4.20 13.80
CA THR A 69 -11.45 3.58 13.85
C THR A 69 -12.24 3.76 12.56
N ALA A 70 -11.86 4.72 11.71
CA ALA A 70 -12.51 4.94 10.42
C ALA A 70 -11.94 4.06 9.31
N SER A 71 -10.83 3.37 9.55
CA SER A 71 -10.26 2.43 8.57
C SER A 71 -11.10 1.16 8.48
N GLY A 72 -11.03 0.52 7.30
CA GLY A 72 -11.88 -0.61 6.97
C GLY A 72 -11.60 -1.89 7.75
N GLU A 73 -12.38 -2.92 7.45
CA GLU A 73 -12.40 -4.18 8.19
C GLU A 73 -11.59 -5.29 7.52
N GLY A 74 -10.99 -5.02 6.39
CA GLY A 74 -10.24 -6.02 5.66
C GLY A 74 -9.08 -5.43 4.90
N ILE A 75 -8.32 -6.31 4.27
CA ILE A 75 -7.14 -5.94 3.50
C ILE A 75 -7.19 -6.65 2.15
N ASP A 76 -7.10 -5.87 1.08
CA ASP A 76 -6.89 -6.38 -0.27
C ASP A 76 -5.52 -5.92 -0.73
N VAL A 77 -4.74 -6.83 -1.29
CA VAL A 77 -3.43 -6.49 -1.86
C VAL A 77 -3.39 -6.96 -3.31
N VAL A 78 -2.95 -6.05 -4.17
CA VAL A 78 -2.83 -6.30 -5.60
C VAL A 78 -1.39 -6.01 -6.00
N THR A 79 -0.80 -6.88 -6.82
CA THR A 79 0.49 -6.60 -7.44
C THR A 79 0.29 -6.23 -8.90
N ILE A 80 1.08 -5.28 -9.36
CA ILE A 80 1.10 -4.83 -10.75
C ILE A 80 2.51 -5.01 -11.26
N THR A 81 2.68 -5.92 -12.21
CA THR A 81 3.96 -6.19 -12.85
C THR A 81 3.78 -6.20 -14.36
N LYS A 82 4.88 -6.37 -15.09
CA LYS A 82 4.80 -6.51 -16.54
C LYS A 82 4.01 -7.75 -16.98
N GLU A 83 3.81 -8.68 -16.07
CA GLU A 83 3.00 -9.88 -16.32
C GLU A 83 1.51 -9.66 -16.10
N GLY A 84 1.12 -8.51 -15.54
CA GLY A 84 -0.27 -8.18 -15.32
C GLY A 84 -0.59 -7.82 -13.89
N VAL A 85 -1.88 -7.71 -13.62
CA VAL A 85 -2.43 -7.35 -12.31
C VAL A 85 -2.90 -8.62 -11.62
N LYS A 86 -2.45 -8.83 -10.40
CA LYS A 86 -2.83 -10.01 -9.61
C LYS A 86 -3.29 -9.60 -8.23
N LYS A 87 -4.44 -10.12 -7.81
CA LYS A 87 -4.89 -10.00 -6.43
C LYS A 87 -4.23 -11.10 -5.63
N VAL A 88 -3.39 -10.73 -4.67
CA VAL A 88 -2.59 -11.71 -3.93
C VAL A 88 -3.11 -11.97 -2.52
N ILE A 89 -3.83 -11.00 -1.94
CA ILE A 89 -4.41 -11.15 -0.61
C ILE A 89 -5.79 -10.52 -0.61
N THR A 90 -6.77 -11.26 -0.07
CA THR A 90 -8.06 -10.71 0.34
C THR A 90 -8.30 -11.24 1.73
N GLN A 91 -8.35 -10.37 2.72
CA GLN A 91 -8.50 -10.79 4.10
C GLN A 91 -9.43 -9.84 4.83
N GLN A 92 -10.48 -10.40 5.38
CA GLN A 92 -11.38 -9.68 6.26
C GLN A 92 -10.93 -9.87 7.70
N LEU A 93 -10.82 -8.77 8.43
CA LEU A 93 -10.36 -8.84 9.82
C LEU A 93 -11.56 -8.98 10.74
N GLU A 94 -11.80 -10.19 11.21
CA GLU A 94 -12.78 -10.45 12.26
C GLU A 94 -12.15 -10.25 13.63
N THR A 95 -10.90 -10.64 13.73
CA THR A 95 -10.11 -10.41 14.91
C THR A 95 -8.87 -9.65 14.51
N ARG A 96 -8.17 -9.13 15.49
CA ARG A 96 -6.99 -8.37 15.22
C ARG A 96 -5.90 -9.26 14.64
N LEU A 97 -5.29 -8.81 13.54
CA LEU A 97 -4.12 -9.48 13.01
C LEU A 97 -2.96 -9.35 13.99
N THR A 98 -2.28 -10.45 14.23
CA THR A 98 -1.07 -10.47 15.02
C THR A 98 0.11 -10.51 14.05
N VAL A 99 0.83 -9.44 13.98
CA VAL A 99 1.91 -9.33 13.01
C VAL A 99 3.22 -9.10 13.72
#